data_43919a8480477e2e889826d9638e89af
#
_entry.id   43919a8480477e2e889826d9638e89af
#
_cell.length_a   1.000
_cell.length_b   1.000
_cell.length_c   1.000
_cell.angle_alpha   90.00
_cell.angle_beta   90.00
_cell.angle_gamma   90.00
#
_symmetry.space_group_name_H-M   'P 1'
#
loop_
_entity.id
_entity.type
_entity.pdbx_description
1 polymer ?
#
loop_
_entity_poly.entity_id
_entity_poly.type
_entity_poly.pdbx_seq_one_letter_code
_entity_poly.pdbx_strand_id
1 'polypeptide(L)'
;MKNILKISIAALASAALLSGCIKETFPTDRATSDQLAGSASALEAMVKGIPTALIQVKSLTDYGNMHWNFSLPAIHLATDSAAGDMAITGDTGYDWFSQWGANDALAENYAANLLTWNNYFTWIKSTNDIISTIDPEALTTATKHILGFAYAYRASFYLDLVRLYEFKENKYTSADGVLGLAVPIVTETTTEAEAKANPRASAADVYEKVIFPDLEKAATYLSDYSATDPYTPSLAMVYGLQARAYLERGTADNNPDAYKKAAEYARKAITTSGCTPLTQAQWEDPTTGFNSATANKSWIWGLPLTSDNVSNLLNFQAHIGNEESWGYGHQVGRAIDKALYNKIDDKDFRKHSWLDPDRNFYAYKSCRPNGSAYFATLKDYVNIKFRPAQGNYTDFKVGGATDIPCMRVEEMYLIEAAMAIGSPASTRVDGTTRKRSRWA
;
A
#
# COMPACT_ATOMS: atom_id res chain seq x y z
N MET A 1 38.87 -43.14 -57.17
CA MET A 1 38.45 -41.72 -57.20
C MET A 1 36.93 -41.52 -57.24
N LYS A 2 36.14 -42.26 -58.07
CA LYS A 2 34.65 -42.09 -58.13
C LYS A 2 33.89 -42.35 -56.81
N ASN A 3 34.39 -43.21 -55.92
CA ASN A 3 33.73 -43.51 -54.66
C ASN A 3 34.02 -42.52 -53.56
N ILE A 4 35.17 -41.84 -53.58
CA ILE A 4 35.53 -40.78 -52.62
C ILE A 4 34.69 -39.51 -52.89
N LEU A 5 34.43 -39.23 -54.16
CA LEU A 5 33.62 -38.06 -54.58
C LEU A 5 32.13 -38.23 -54.15
N LYS A 6 31.61 -39.46 -54.20
CA LYS A 6 30.23 -39.78 -53.74
C LYS A 6 30.08 -39.66 -52.23
N ILE A 7 31.09 -40.04 -51.46
CA ILE A 7 31.09 -39.93 -49.98
C ILE A 7 31.19 -38.44 -49.59
N SER A 8 32.00 -37.65 -50.28
CA SER A 8 32.14 -36.25 -50.02
C SER A 8 30.85 -35.44 -50.33
N ILE A 9 30.12 -35.78 -51.38
CA ILE A 9 28.83 -35.17 -51.72
C ILE A 9 27.76 -35.57 -50.75
N ALA A 10 27.72 -36.82 -50.29
CA ALA A 10 26.78 -37.27 -49.24
C ALA A 10 27.04 -36.60 -47.90
N ALA A 11 28.30 -36.39 -47.53
CA ALA A 11 28.66 -35.67 -46.28
C ALA A 11 28.32 -34.15 -46.34
N LEU A 12 28.47 -33.51 -47.49
CA LEU A 12 28.04 -32.10 -47.66
C LEU A 12 26.51 -32.00 -47.64
N ALA A 13 25.78 -32.92 -48.23
CA ALA A 13 24.32 -32.92 -48.26
C ALA A 13 23.74 -33.16 -46.84
N SER A 14 24.36 -34.03 -46.04
CA SER A 14 23.93 -34.24 -44.65
C SER A 14 24.28 -33.03 -43.74
N ALA A 15 25.36 -32.32 -43.97
CA ALA A 15 25.70 -31.07 -43.27
C ALA A 15 24.73 -29.94 -43.59
N ALA A 16 24.23 -29.85 -44.83
CA ALA A 16 23.23 -28.88 -45.26
C ALA A 16 21.82 -29.16 -44.69
N LEU A 17 21.51 -30.44 -44.36
CA LEU A 17 20.23 -30.81 -43.74
C LEU A 17 20.22 -30.60 -42.22
N LEU A 18 21.38 -30.40 -41.59
CA LEU A 18 21.50 -30.10 -40.15
C LEU A 18 21.47 -28.59 -39.86
N SER A 19 21.51 -27.74 -40.89
CA SER A 19 21.27 -26.30 -40.77
C SER A 19 19.79 -25.93 -40.90
N GLY A 20 18.89 -26.82 -40.54
CA GLY A 20 17.50 -26.50 -40.31
C GLY A 20 17.42 -25.43 -39.25
N CYS A 21 17.00 -24.22 -39.60
CA CYS A 21 16.68 -23.17 -38.65
C CYS A 21 15.87 -23.81 -37.54
N ILE A 22 16.48 -23.97 -36.38
CA ILE A 22 15.73 -24.11 -35.13
C ILE A 22 14.95 -22.79 -35.05
N LYS A 23 13.72 -22.78 -35.56
CA LYS A 23 12.80 -21.71 -35.22
C LYS A 23 12.66 -21.85 -33.73
N GLU A 24 13.14 -20.85 -32.99
CA GLU A 24 12.81 -20.71 -31.60
C GLU A 24 11.28 -20.81 -31.49
N THR A 25 10.81 -21.94 -31.00
CA THR A 25 9.41 -22.13 -30.68
C THR A 25 9.23 -21.50 -29.31
N PHE A 26 8.83 -20.23 -29.32
CA PHE A 26 8.44 -19.56 -28.10
C PHE A 26 7.28 -20.33 -27.44
N PRO A 27 7.26 -20.46 -26.12
CA PRO A 27 6.12 -21.04 -25.41
C PRO A 27 4.84 -20.29 -25.84
N THR A 28 3.83 -21.04 -26.26
CA THR A 28 2.56 -20.45 -26.70
C THR A 28 1.69 -19.96 -25.53
N ASP A 29 2.08 -20.32 -24.32
CA ASP A 29 1.41 -19.99 -23.06
C ASP A 29 2.00 -18.75 -22.34
N ARG A 30 3.14 -18.25 -22.83
CA ARG A 30 3.81 -17.06 -22.26
C ARG A 30 4.33 -16.15 -23.37
N ALA A 31 4.10 -14.84 -23.21
CA ALA A 31 4.68 -13.83 -24.07
C ALA A 31 6.17 -13.66 -23.75
N THR A 32 7.01 -13.49 -24.78
CA THR A 32 8.42 -13.11 -24.60
C THR A 32 8.54 -11.63 -24.26
N SER A 33 9.69 -11.21 -23.69
CA SER A 33 9.96 -9.79 -23.44
C SER A 33 9.82 -8.92 -24.68
N ASP A 34 10.30 -9.39 -25.83
CA ASP A 34 10.18 -8.65 -27.09
C ASP A 34 8.72 -8.53 -27.59
N GLN A 35 7.91 -9.57 -27.38
CA GLN A 35 6.48 -9.51 -27.68
C GLN A 35 5.74 -8.55 -26.76
N LEU A 36 6.12 -8.48 -25.48
CA LEU A 36 5.57 -7.52 -24.53
C LEU A 36 6.01 -6.10 -24.86
N ALA A 37 7.28 -5.87 -25.17
CA ALA A 37 7.83 -4.57 -25.54
C ALA A 37 7.15 -3.99 -26.80
N GLY A 38 6.81 -4.86 -27.75
CA GLY A 38 6.10 -4.49 -28.99
C GLY A 38 4.59 -4.24 -28.82
N SER A 39 4.02 -4.45 -27.62
CA SER A 39 2.57 -4.37 -27.38
C SER A 39 2.21 -3.40 -26.26
N ALA A 40 1.81 -2.19 -26.60
CA ALA A 40 1.33 -1.21 -25.62
C ALA A 40 0.17 -1.73 -24.77
N SER A 41 -0.73 -2.53 -25.33
CA SER A 41 -1.86 -3.13 -24.61
C SER A 41 -1.41 -4.20 -23.60
N ALA A 42 -0.35 -4.96 -23.91
CA ALA A 42 0.21 -5.92 -22.98
C ALA A 42 0.89 -5.21 -21.79
N LEU A 43 1.65 -4.16 -22.04
CA LEU A 43 2.26 -3.33 -20.99
C LEU A 43 1.21 -2.64 -20.12
N GLU A 44 0.13 -2.15 -20.72
CA GLU A 44 -1.00 -1.57 -19.98
C GLU A 44 -1.68 -2.63 -19.09
N ALA A 45 -1.85 -3.86 -19.59
CA ALA A 45 -2.38 -4.96 -18.78
C ALA A 45 -1.46 -5.34 -17.62
N MET A 46 -0.13 -5.32 -17.81
CA MET A 46 0.84 -5.57 -16.74
C MET A 46 0.73 -4.52 -15.64
N VAL A 47 0.67 -3.24 -15.99
CA VAL A 47 0.57 -2.16 -14.98
C VAL A 47 -0.78 -2.15 -14.27
N LYS A 48 -1.87 -2.47 -14.97
CA LYS A 48 -3.21 -2.64 -14.38
C LYS A 48 -3.32 -3.87 -13.47
N GLY A 49 -2.43 -4.85 -13.66
CA GLY A 49 -2.29 -6.01 -12.78
C GLY A 49 -1.77 -5.66 -11.38
N ILE A 50 -1.03 -4.55 -11.23
CA ILE A 50 -0.46 -4.15 -9.94
C ILE A 50 -1.55 -3.85 -8.90
N PRO A 51 -2.52 -2.92 -9.11
CA PRO A 51 -3.58 -2.68 -8.13
C PRO A 51 -4.40 -3.93 -7.82
N THR A 52 -4.62 -4.81 -8.79
CA THR A 52 -5.27 -6.11 -8.55
C THR A 52 -4.44 -6.98 -7.60
N ALA A 53 -3.12 -7.05 -7.80
CA ALA A 53 -2.22 -7.81 -6.94
C ALA A 53 -2.16 -7.25 -5.51
N LEU A 54 -2.37 -5.95 -5.32
CA LEU A 54 -2.38 -5.29 -4.01
C LEU A 54 -3.60 -5.66 -3.14
N ILE A 55 -4.68 -6.16 -3.73
CA ILE A 55 -5.92 -6.56 -3.02
C ILE A 55 -6.22 -8.04 -3.13
N GLN A 56 -5.43 -8.79 -3.89
CA GLN A 56 -5.66 -10.20 -4.14
C GLN A 56 -5.38 -11.03 -2.89
N VAL A 57 -6.30 -11.95 -2.57
CA VAL A 57 -6.01 -13.00 -1.60
C VAL A 57 -4.93 -13.91 -2.18
N LYS A 58 -3.83 -14.05 -1.45
CA LYS A 58 -2.72 -14.93 -1.85
C LYS A 58 -2.60 -16.12 -0.95
N SER A 59 -2.33 -17.27 -1.57
CA SER A 59 -1.83 -18.43 -0.89
C SER A 59 -0.34 -18.25 -0.61
N LEU A 60 0.08 -18.37 0.64
CA LEU A 60 1.46 -18.73 0.91
C LEU A 60 1.60 -20.21 0.58
N THR A 61 2.66 -20.58 -0.12
CA THR A 61 2.84 -21.86 -0.81
C THR A 61 2.46 -23.11 -0.01
N ASP A 62 2.56 -23.08 1.31
CA ASP A 62 2.31 -24.26 2.15
C ASP A 62 1.07 -24.13 3.05
N TYR A 63 0.37 -22.99 3.01
CA TYR A 63 -0.70 -22.69 3.97
C TYR A 63 -2.08 -22.47 3.33
N GLY A 64 -2.19 -22.51 1.99
CA GLY A 64 -3.45 -22.22 1.30
C GLY A 64 -3.92 -20.75 1.46
N ASN A 65 -5.19 -20.50 1.15
CA ASN A 65 -5.79 -19.19 1.32
C ASN A 65 -6.06 -18.91 2.81
N MET A 66 -5.32 -17.97 3.39
CA MET A 66 -5.45 -17.59 4.78
C MET A 66 -6.35 -16.37 4.92
N HIS A 67 -7.21 -16.34 5.93
CA HIS A 67 -8.17 -15.26 6.19
C HIS A 67 -7.50 -13.91 6.47
N TRP A 68 -6.24 -13.90 6.84
CA TRP A 68 -5.42 -12.74 7.12
C TRP A 68 -4.55 -12.31 5.94
N ASN A 69 -4.52 -13.04 4.80
CA ASN A 69 -3.69 -12.71 3.66
C ASN A 69 -4.51 -12.12 2.50
N PHE A 70 -4.99 -10.92 2.66
CA PHE A 70 -5.62 -10.11 1.61
C PHE A 70 -4.73 -8.94 1.15
N SER A 71 -3.42 -9.22 1.07
CA SER A 71 -2.37 -8.38 0.48
C SER A 71 -2.16 -7.04 1.22
N LEU A 72 -2.03 -5.91 0.52
CA LEU A 72 -1.66 -4.62 1.11
C LEU A 72 -2.58 -4.17 2.25
N PRO A 73 -3.91 -4.27 2.15
CA PRO A 73 -4.79 -3.88 3.25
C PRO A 73 -4.62 -4.74 4.50
N ALA A 74 -4.21 -6.01 4.36
CA ALA A 74 -3.89 -6.86 5.50
C ALA A 74 -2.63 -6.39 6.23
N ILE A 75 -1.60 -5.99 5.48
CA ILE A 75 -0.35 -5.45 6.05
C ILE A 75 -0.64 -4.14 6.79
N HIS A 76 -1.43 -3.25 6.20
CA HIS A 76 -1.82 -2.00 6.85
C HIS A 76 -2.65 -2.25 8.11
N LEU A 77 -3.62 -3.16 8.07
CA LEU A 77 -4.41 -3.52 9.25
C LEU A 77 -3.54 -4.12 10.37
N ALA A 78 -2.53 -4.92 10.02
CA ALA A 78 -1.58 -5.45 11.01
C ALA A 78 -0.78 -4.33 11.69
N THR A 79 -0.30 -3.34 10.92
CA THR A 79 0.42 -2.19 11.47
C THR A 79 -0.47 -1.28 12.31
N ASP A 80 -1.72 -1.04 11.88
CA ASP A 80 -2.70 -0.26 12.62
C ASP A 80 -3.10 -0.96 13.93
N SER A 81 -3.21 -2.28 13.91
CA SER A 81 -3.50 -3.09 15.12
C SER A 81 -2.36 -3.05 16.14
N ALA A 82 -1.12 -2.85 15.69
CA ALA A 82 0.05 -2.65 16.56
C ALA A 82 0.17 -1.21 17.09
N ALA A 83 -0.58 -0.26 16.51
CA ALA A 83 -0.73 1.11 17.01
C ALA A 83 -1.94 1.22 17.96
N GLY A 84 -2.14 2.33 18.59
CA GLY A 84 -3.24 2.52 19.55
C GLY A 84 -4.59 2.86 18.93
N ASP A 85 -4.67 3.04 17.62
CA ASP A 85 -5.87 3.51 16.93
C ASP A 85 -6.75 2.39 16.36
N MET A 86 -6.21 1.17 16.26
CA MET A 86 -6.97 -0.04 15.88
C MET A 86 -6.72 -1.20 16.85
N ALA A 87 -6.61 -0.90 18.13
CA ALA A 87 -6.46 -1.88 19.19
C ALA A 87 -7.63 -2.88 19.19
N ILE A 88 -7.37 -4.07 19.72
CA ILE A 88 -8.33 -5.16 19.73
C ILE A 88 -8.91 -5.31 21.12
N THR A 89 -10.21 -5.52 21.22
CA THR A 89 -10.98 -5.45 22.44
C THR A 89 -11.24 -6.79 23.13
N GLY A 90 -10.34 -7.76 23.05
CA GLY A 90 -10.49 -9.00 23.80
C GLY A 90 -9.99 -10.25 23.09
N ASP A 91 -10.15 -11.40 23.75
CA ASP A 91 -9.78 -12.70 23.21
C ASP A 91 -10.77 -13.09 22.09
N THR A 92 -10.24 -13.36 20.91
CA THR A 92 -11.00 -13.48 19.69
C THR A 92 -10.82 -14.81 18.98
N GLY A 93 -10.06 -15.71 19.57
CA GLY A 93 -9.88 -17.09 19.12
C GLY A 93 -9.25 -17.28 17.74
N TYR A 94 -9.87 -16.74 16.70
CA TYR A 94 -9.43 -16.91 15.31
C TYR A 94 -8.85 -15.66 14.66
N ASP A 95 -8.78 -14.55 15.33
CA ASP A 95 -8.28 -13.32 14.74
C ASP A 95 -6.75 -13.22 14.83
N TRP A 96 -6.06 -13.49 13.75
CA TRP A 96 -4.61 -13.41 13.65
C TRP A 96 -4.05 -12.02 13.95
N PHE A 97 -4.77 -10.96 13.60
CA PHE A 97 -4.34 -9.59 13.86
C PHE A 97 -4.26 -9.28 15.35
N SER A 98 -5.09 -9.92 16.18
CA SER A 98 -5.01 -9.81 17.64
C SER A 98 -3.70 -10.38 18.19
N GLN A 99 -3.25 -11.50 17.65
CA GLN A 99 -1.99 -12.13 18.01
C GLN A 99 -0.79 -11.29 17.56
N TRP A 100 -0.87 -10.71 16.37
CA TRP A 100 0.19 -9.84 15.84
C TRP A 100 0.29 -8.52 16.60
N GLY A 101 -0.81 -7.96 17.04
CA GLY A 101 -0.84 -6.78 17.90
C GLY A 101 -0.10 -6.97 19.24
N ALA A 102 -0.02 -8.19 19.75
CA ALA A 102 0.79 -8.54 20.93
C ALA A 102 2.30 -8.67 20.66
N ASN A 103 2.74 -8.50 19.42
CA ASN A 103 4.13 -8.58 18.94
C ASN A 103 4.79 -9.95 18.95
N ASP A 104 4.17 -10.98 19.52
CA ASP A 104 4.77 -12.31 19.59
C ASP A 104 4.93 -12.97 18.22
N ALA A 105 4.13 -12.57 17.25
CA ALA A 105 4.09 -13.13 15.90
C ALA A 105 4.84 -12.30 14.85
N LEU A 106 5.70 -11.37 15.25
CA LEU A 106 6.47 -10.52 14.33
C LEU A 106 7.94 -10.97 14.16
N ALA A 107 8.35 -12.09 14.74
CA ALA A 107 9.69 -12.64 14.56
C ALA A 107 9.87 -13.26 13.15
N GLU A 108 11.13 -13.54 12.78
CA GLU A 108 11.53 -13.95 11.43
C GLU A 108 10.79 -15.19 10.87
N ASN A 109 10.42 -16.11 11.72
CA ASN A 109 9.77 -17.38 11.33
C ASN A 109 8.24 -17.31 11.30
N TYR A 110 7.65 -16.12 11.47
CA TYR A 110 6.21 -16.00 11.55
C TYR A 110 5.59 -15.51 10.22
N ALA A 111 4.35 -15.94 10.01
CA ALA A 111 3.59 -15.68 8.80
C ALA A 111 3.43 -14.18 8.48
N ALA A 112 3.35 -13.31 9.48
CA ALA A 112 3.22 -11.87 9.28
C ALA A 112 4.43 -11.28 8.53
N ASN A 113 5.65 -11.65 8.95
CA ASN A 113 6.87 -11.20 8.29
C ASN A 113 7.02 -11.82 6.90
N LEU A 114 6.74 -13.14 6.77
CA LEU A 114 6.79 -13.84 5.50
C LEU A 114 5.82 -13.22 4.49
N LEU A 115 4.57 -12.95 4.91
CA LEU A 115 3.55 -12.28 4.10
C LEU A 115 4.05 -10.93 3.61
N THR A 116 4.49 -10.07 4.51
CA THR A 116 4.91 -8.71 4.20
C THR A 116 6.09 -8.72 3.24
N TRP A 117 7.15 -9.45 3.56
CA TRP A 117 8.34 -9.54 2.73
C TRP A 117 8.04 -10.06 1.33
N ASN A 118 7.36 -11.20 1.22
CA ASN A 118 7.09 -11.83 -0.06
C ASN A 118 6.16 -10.99 -0.94
N ASN A 119 5.16 -10.34 -0.37
CA ASN A 119 4.27 -9.49 -1.14
C ASN A 119 5.00 -8.29 -1.72
N TYR A 120 5.73 -7.52 -0.90
CA TYR A 120 6.43 -6.33 -1.39
C TYR A 120 7.49 -6.68 -2.43
N PHE A 121 8.32 -7.71 -2.23
CA PHE A 121 9.32 -8.09 -3.23
C PHE A 121 8.72 -8.70 -4.50
N THR A 122 7.54 -9.33 -4.41
CA THR A 122 6.79 -9.76 -5.61
C THR A 122 6.29 -8.54 -6.39
N TRP A 123 5.75 -7.53 -5.70
CA TRP A 123 5.27 -6.31 -6.37
C TRP A 123 6.43 -5.48 -6.94
N ILE A 124 7.56 -5.39 -6.23
CA ILE A 124 8.79 -4.77 -6.74
C ILE A 124 9.26 -5.50 -8.01
N LYS A 125 9.27 -6.84 -7.99
CA LYS A 125 9.60 -7.60 -9.19
C LYS A 125 8.68 -7.25 -10.36
N SER A 126 7.38 -7.18 -10.13
CA SER A 126 6.42 -6.81 -11.18
C SER A 126 6.69 -5.40 -11.76
N THR A 127 7.07 -4.45 -10.93
CA THR A 127 7.46 -3.10 -11.41
C THR A 127 8.78 -3.13 -12.17
N ASN A 128 9.77 -3.90 -11.70
CA ASN A 128 11.05 -4.06 -12.38
C ASN A 128 10.88 -4.72 -13.76
N ASP A 129 10.00 -5.72 -13.88
CA ASP A 129 9.69 -6.38 -15.15
C ASP A 129 9.09 -5.38 -16.16
N ILE A 130 8.20 -4.47 -15.72
CA ILE A 130 7.66 -3.42 -16.58
C ILE A 130 8.76 -2.43 -17.00
N ILE A 131 9.56 -1.97 -16.05
CA ILE A 131 10.61 -0.97 -16.31
C ILE A 131 11.65 -1.53 -17.27
N SER A 132 12.08 -2.79 -17.09
CA SER A 132 13.07 -3.44 -17.97
C SER A 132 12.55 -3.70 -19.40
N THR A 133 11.24 -3.77 -19.59
CA THR A 133 10.63 -4.10 -20.88
C THR A 133 10.50 -2.87 -21.78
N ILE A 134 10.51 -1.66 -21.23
CA ILE A 134 10.29 -0.43 -21.99
C ILE A 134 11.64 0.25 -22.28
N ASP A 135 11.92 0.45 -23.58
CA ASP A 135 13.10 1.22 -23.99
C ASP A 135 12.91 2.71 -23.67
N PRO A 136 13.74 3.29 -22.79
CA PRO A 136 13.63 4.71 -22.43
C PRO A 136 14.01 5.67 -23.55
N GLU A 137 14.71 5.19 -24.58
CA GLU A 137 15.10 6.01 -25.74
C GLU A 137 14.03 6.02 -26.84
N ALA A 138 12.99 5.16 -26.75
CA ALA A 138 11.93 5.01 -27.75
C ALA A 138 10.52 5.17 -27.17
N LEU A 139 10.32 6.16 -26.29
CA LEU A 139 9.05 6.35 -25.59
C LEU A 139 7.95 6.90 -26.50
N THR A 140 6.81 6.24 -26.47
CA THR A 140 5.52 6.82 -26.86
C THR A 140 4.86 7.50 -25.65
N THR A 141 3.81 8.29 -25.86
CA THR A 141 3.02 8.86 -24.74
C THR A 141 2.49 7.76 -23.81
N ALA A 142 2.00 6.65 -24.37
CA ALA A 142 1.48 5.52 -23.58
C ALA A 142 2.58 4.84 -22.76
N THR A 143 3.71 4.47 -23.36
CA THR A 143 4.80 3.80 -22.65
C THR A 143 5.47 4.72 -21.63
N LYS A 144 5.54 6.02 -21.88
CA LYS A 144 5.98 7.04 -20.93
C LYS A 144 5.11 7.02 -19.66
N HIS A 145 3.78 7.04 -19.80
CA HIS A 145 2.88 6.98 -18.65
C HIS A 145 2.99 5.65 -17.91
N ILE A 146 3.11 4.52 -18.62
CA ILE A 146 3.31 3.20 -18.00
C ILE A 146 4.58 3.15 -17.15
N LEU A 147 5.70 3.71 -17.64
CA LEU A 147 6.91 3.88 -16.84
C LEU A 147 6.67 4.73 -15.61
N GLY A 148 5.95 5.85 -15.75
CA GLY A 148 5.57 6.71 -14.63
C GLY A 148 4.80 5.95 -13.54
N PHE A 149 3.85 5.11 -13.93
CA PHE A 149 3.11 4.25 -12.99
C PHE A 149 4.02 3.23 -12.30
N ALA A 150 4.87 2.55 -13.05
CA ALA A 150 5.78 1.54 -12.50
C ALA A 150 6.76 2.14 -11.49
N TYR A 151 7.36 3.29 -11.79
CA TYR A 151 8.25 4.02 -10.86
C TYR A 151 7.49 4.51 -9.61
N ALA A 152 6.27 5.05 -9.76
CA ALA A 152 5.45 5.49 -8.63
C ALA A 152 5.12 4.32 -7.68
N TYR A 153 4.72 3.18 -8.21
CA TYR A 153 4.47 1.98 -7.43
C TYR A 153 5.74 1.46 -6.74
N ARG A 154 6.87 1.35 -7.47
CA ARG A 154 8.12 0.87 -6.87
C ARG A 154 8.59 1.76 -5.73
N ALA A 155 8.53 3.07 -5.91
CA ALA A 155 8.84 4.02 -4.85
C ALA A 155 7.92 3.86 -3.64
N SER A 156 6.61 3.65 -3.84
CA SER A 156 5.67 3.43 -2.74
C SER A 156 5.98 2.14 -1.97
N PHE A 157 6.33 1.06 -2.65
CA PHE A 157 6.69 -0.21 -2.02
C PHE A 157 7.98 -0.10 -1.20
N TYR A 158 8.99 0.56 -1.72
CA TYR A 158 10.22 0.79 -0.96
C TYR A 158 10.02 1.74 0.21
N LEU A 159 9.16 2.76 0.07
CA LEU A 159 8.83 3.66 1.18
C LEU A 159 8.16 2.90 2.34
N ASP A 160 7.21 2.02 2.03
CA ASP A 160 6.58 1.18 3.05
C ASP A 160 7.57 0.19 3.67
N LEU A 161 8.41 -0.46 2.85
CA LEU A 161 9.44 -1.37 3.34
C LEU A 161 10.43 -0.68 4.27
N VAL A 162 10.89 0.54 3.96
CA VAL A 162 11.77 1.29 4.86
C VAL A 162 11.06 1.59 6.18
N ARG A 163 9.81 2.04 6.13
CA ARG A 163 9.02 2.34 7.34
C ARG A 163 8.82 1.12 8.23
N LEU A 164 8.68 -0.07 7.64
CA LEU A 164 8.46 -1.34 8.35
C LEU A 164 9.76 -1.96 8.86
N TYR A 165 10.84 -1.91 8.09
CA TYR A 165 12.05 -2.69 8.33
C TYR A 165 13.28 -1.88 8.72
N GLU A 166 13.26 -0.54 8.67
CA GLU A 166 14.37 0.25 9.20
C GLU A 166 14.51 0.03 10.69
N PHE A 167 15.66 -0.50 11.10
CA PHE A 167 15.93 -0.67 12.52
C PHE A 167 16.33 0.68 13.13
N LYS A 168 15.43 1.23 13.94
CA LYS A 168 15.62 2.52 14.62
C LYS A 168 16.06 2.31 16.06
N GLU A 169 16.91 3.21 16.54
CA GLU A 169 17.30 3.22 17.94
C GLU A 169 16.07 3.28 18.85
N ASN A 170 16.05 2.42 19.83
CA ASN A 170 15.01 2.37 20.86
C ASN A 170 15.61 1.91 22.20
N LYS A 171 14.87 2.14 23.27
CA LYS A 171 15.33 1.83 24.63
C LYS A 171 15.17 0.37 25.07
N TYR A 172 14.64 -0.48 24.21
CA TYR A 172 14.26 -1.86 24.56
C TYR A 172 15.19 -2.91 23.96
N THR A 173 15.82 -2.62 22.82
CA THR A 173 16.65 -3.57 22.08
C THR A 173 17.97 -2.92 21.69
N SER A 174 19.06 -3.73 21.72
CA SER A 174 20.34 -3.31 21.15
C SER A 174 20.23 -3.18 19.64
N ALA A 175 20.83 -2.12 19.10
CA ALA A 175 20.87 -1.82 17.67
C ALA A 175 22.23 -2.14 17.04
N ASP A 176 23.16 -2.75 17.80
CA ASP A 176 24.53 -2.97 17.38
C ASP A 176 24.59 -3.75 16.06
N GLY A 177 25.22 -3.14 15.06
CA GLY A 177 25.41 -3.72 13.73
C GLY A 177 24.17 -3.70 12.81
N VAL A 178 22.98 -3.27 13.28
CA VAL A 178 21.75 -3.22 12.46
C VAL A 178 21.11 -1.85 12.41
N LEU A 179 21.57 -0.89 13.19
CA LEU A 179 21.00 0.46 13.25
C LEU A 179 21.01 1.13 11.87
N GLY A 180 19.85 1.61 11.45
CA GLY A 180 19.64 2.27 10.16
C GLY A 180 19.63 1.34 8.95
N LEU A 181 19.77 0.01 9.13
CA LEU A 181 19.57 -0.94 8.03
C LEU A 181 18.06 -1.12 7.75
N ALA A 182 17.72 -1.11 6.47
CA ALA A 182 16.36 -1.31 5.99
C ALA A 182 16.20 -2.64 5.22
N VAL A 183 16.19 -2.61 3.92
CA VAL A 183 15.95 -3.76 3.06
C VAL A 183 16.96 -3.82 1.90
N PRO A 184 17.19 -4.97 1.25
CA PRO A 184 17.97 -5.04 0.03
C PRO A 184 17.38 -4.18 -1.08
N ILE A 185 18.23 -3.56 -1.89
CA ILE A 185 17.82 -2.84 -3.09
C ILE A 185 17.83 -3.80 -4.28
N VAL A 186 16.68 -4.01 -4.88
CA VAL A 186 16.49 -4.86 -6.08
C VAL A 186 15.79 -4.01 -7.15
N THR A 187 16.50 -3.76 -8.25
CA THR A 187 16.00 -2.98 -9.39
C THR A 187 15.93 -3.84 -10.64
N GLU A 188 15.47 -3.26 -11.75
CA GLU A 188 15.41 -3.90 -13.07
C GLU A 188 16.77 -4.35 -13.60
N THR A 189 17.85 -3.79 -13.05
CA THR A 189 19.22 -4.15 -13.44
C THR A 189 19.87 -5.21 -12.53
N THR A 190 19.21 -5.56 -11.43
CA THR A 190 19.75 -6.53 -10.46
C THR A 190 19.66 -7.95 -11.02
N THR A 191 20.81 -8.59 -11.21
CA THR A 191 20.88 -9.98 -11.67
C THR A 191 20.50 -10.96 -10.56
N GLU A 192 20.15 -12.20 -10.93
CA GLU A 192 19.84 -13.27 -9.96
C GLU A 192 21.02 -13.54 -9.01
N ALA A 193 22.25 -13.50 -9.53
CA ALA A 193 23.46 -13.72 -8.73
C ALA A 193 23.64 -12.61 -7.69
N GLU A 194 23.45 -11.34 -8.09
CA GLU A 194 23.49 -10.21 -7.17
C GLU A 194 22.36 -10.28 -6.15
N ALA A 195 21.14 -10.63 -6.55
CA ALA A 195 20.01 -10.74 -5.64
C ALA A 195 20.23 -11.79 -4.53
N LYS A 196 20.91 -12.90 -4.83
CA LYS A 196 21.25 -13.95 -3.85
C LYS A 196 22.27 -13.50 -2.79
N ALA A 197 23.12 -12.53 -3.10
CA ALA A 197 24.17 -12.02 -2.21
C ALA A 197 23.89 -10.57 -1.77
N ASN A 198 22.65 -10.09 -1.88
CA ASN A 198 22.28 -8.71 -1.64
C ASN A 198 21.98 -8.47 -0.16
N PRO A 199 22.87 -7.81 0.59
CA PRO A 199 22.62 -7.52 2.00
C PRO A 199 21.56 -6.42 2.14
N ARG A 200 21.07 -6.23 3.37
CA ARG A 200 20.23 -5.09 3.71
C ARG A 200 21.00 -3.79 3.47
N ALA A 201 20.43 -2.87 2.73
CA ALA A 201 20.94 -1.53 2.54
C ALA A 201 20.55 -0.62 3.72
N SER A 202 21.27 0.49 3.89
CA SER A 202 20.83 1.53 4.81
C SER A 202 19.52 2.18 4.33
N ALA A 203 18.73 2.67 5.27
CA ALA A 203 17.52 3.44 4.92
C ALA A 203 17.89 4.65 4.04
N ALA A 204 18.98 5.35 4.33
CA ALA A 204 19.48 6.46 3.52
C ALA A 204 19.73 6.04 2.06
N ASP A 205 20.41 4.90 1.85
CA ASP A 205 20.65 4.37 0.51
C ASP A 205 19.37 4.05 -0.23
N VAL A 206 18.37 3.46 0.44
CA VAL A 206 17.07 3.15 -0.20
C VAL A 206 16.37 4.44 -0.63
N TYR A 207 16.40 5.49 0.20
CA TYR A 207 15.85 6.79 -0.19
C TYR A 207 16.59 7.41 -1.37
N GLU A 208 17.91 7.45 -1.32
CA GLU A 208 18.75 8.15 -2.31
C GLU A 208 18.87 7.39 -3.64
N LYS A 209 18.92 6.06 -3.60
CA LYS A 209 19.16 5.25 -4.79
C LYS A 209 17.88 4.75 -5.46
N VAL A 210 16.75 4.71 -4.76
CA VAL A 210 15.49 4.18 -5.30
C VAL A 210 14.35 5.18 -5.11
N ILE A 211 13.96 5.51 -3.86
CA ILE A 211 12.70 6.22 -3.61
C ILE A 211 12.68 7.59 -4.30
N PHE A 212 13.66 8.45 -4.04
CA PHE A 212 13.69 9.78 -4.66
C PHE A 212 13.89 9.75 -6.16
N PRO A 213 14.85 8.98 -6.74
CA PRO A 213 15.01 8.89 -8.18
C PRO A 213 13.76 8.34 -8.90
N ASP A 214 13.09 7.35 -8.34
CA ASP A 214 11.86 6.81 -8.91
C ASP A 214 10.73 7.84 -8.89
N LEU A 215 10.57 8.58 -7.78
CA LEU A 215 9.55 9.63 -7.68
C LEU A 215 9.84 10.81 -8.63
N GLU A 216 11.09 11.15 -8.87
CA GLU A 216 11.47 12.17 -9.86
C GLU A 216 11.16 11.72 -11.30
N LYS A 217 11.48 10.47 -11.64
CA LYS A 217 11.12 9.88 -12.94
C LYS A 217 9.60 9.80 -13.11
N ALA A 218 8.90 9.31 -12.09
CA ALA A 218 7.44 9.23 -12.10
C ALA A 218 6.80 10.62 -12.30
N ALA A 219 7.27 11.65 -11.60
CA ALA A 219 6.78 13.02 -11.77
C ALA A 219 7.02 13.55 -13.19
N THR A 220 8.19 13.26 -13.77
CA THR A 220 8.53 13.63 -15.14
C THR A 220 7.61 12.93 -16.16
N TYR A 221 7.46 11.63 -16.02
CA TYR A 221 6.67 10.82 -16.96
C TYR A 221 5.17 11.04 -16.85
N LEU A 222 4.67 11.45 -15.68
CA LEU A 222 3.24 11.72 -15.46
C LEU A 222 2.88 13.22 -15.54
N SER A 223 3.80 14.07 -15.94
CA SER A 223 3.59 15.53 -15.96
C SER A 223 2.44 15.99 -16.86
N ASP A 224 2.15 15.24 -17.93
CA ASP A 224 1.06 15.46 -18.89
C ASP A 224 -0.06 14.43 -18.79
N TYR A 225 -0.02 13.55 -17.78
CA TYR A 225 -1.05 12.54 -17.55
C TYR A 225 -2.22 13.11 -16.74
N SER A 226 -3.43 12.95 -17.26
CA SER A 226 -4.66 13.31 -16.57
C SER A 226 -5.35 12.05 -16.05
N ALA A 227 -5.29 11.83 -14.74
CA ALA A 227 -5.97 10.70 -14.10
C ALA A 227 -7.50 10.87 -14.21
N THR A 228 -8.19 9.80 -14.57
CA THR A 228 -9.65 9.75 -14.68
C THR A 228 -10.33 9.14 -13.47
N ASP A 229 -9.55 8.50 -12.61
CA ASP A 229 -9.99 7.80 -11.40
C ASP A 229 -8.89 7.89 -10.31
N PRO A 230 -9.21 7.60 -9.05
CA PRO A 230 -8.24 7.59 -7.97
C PRO A 230 -7.47 6.26 -7.83
N TYR A 231 -7.65 5.31 -8.73
CA TYR A 231 -7.04 3.98 -8.62
C TYR A 231 -5.75 3.82 -9.42
N THR A 232 -5.57 4.69 -10.40
CA THR A 232 -4.36 4.74 -11.23
C THR A 232 -3.39 5.79 -10.67
N PRO A 233 -2.07 5.50 -10.61
CA PRO A 233 -1.10 6.49 -10.17
C PRO A 233 -1.22 7.80 -10.95
N SER A 234 -1.20 8.91 -10.23
CA SER A 234 -1.30 10.26 -10.78
C SER A 234 -0.12 11.11 -10.34
N LEU A 235 0.09 12.24 -11.00
CA LEU A 235 1.09 13.22 -10.56
C LEU A 235 0.82 13.70 -9.12
N ALA A 236 -0.45 13.80 -8.73
CA ALA A 236 -0.82 14.15 -7.35
C ALA A 236 -0.41 13.06 -6.35
N MET A 237 -0.60 11.77 -6.69
CA MET A 237 -0.10 10.65 -5.88
C MET A 237 1.42 10.70 -5.73
N VAL A 238 2.16 10.96 -6.82
CA VAL A 238 3.63 11.06 -6.79
C VAL A 238 4.06 12.19 -5.85
N TYR A 239 3.45 13.36 -5.93
CA TYR A 239 3.73 14.45 -4.98
C TYR A 239 3.39 14.09 -3.54
N GLY A 240 2.30 13.38 -3.31
CA GLY A 240 1.95 12.86 -1.98
C GLY A 240 2.99 11.88 -1.43
N LEU A 241 3.51 10.99 -2.27
CA LEU A 241 4.60 10.07 -1.90
C LEU A 241 5.90 10.83 -1.61
N GLN A 242 6.24 11.87 -2.38
CA GLN A 242 7.37 12.75 -2.08
C GLN A 242 7.18 13.46 -0.74
N ALA A 243 5.97 13.94 -0.46
CA ALA A 243 5.66 14.56 0.83
C ALA A 243 5.87 13.59 2.01
N ARG A 244 5.40 12.34 1.89
CA ARG A 244 5.63 11.27 2.87
C ARG A 244 7.12 10.98 3.04
N ALA A 245 7.85 10.79 1.93
CA ALA A 245 9.28 10.46 1.95
C ALA A 245 10.12 11.56 2.62
N TYR A 246 9.87 12.82 2.29
CA TYR A 246 10.57 13.95 2.93
C TYR A 246 10.16 14.14 4.39
N LEU A 247 8.90 13.86 4.78
CA LEU A 247 8.47 13.90 6.17
C LEU A 247 9.21 12.85 7.01
N GLU A 248 9.31 11.62 6.52
CA GLU A 248 10.06 10.54 7.19
C GLU A 248 11.55 10.89 7.34
N ARG A 249 12.18 11.38 6.28
CA ARG A 249 13.59 11.82 6.35
C ARG A 249 13.77 13.01 7.28
N GLY A 250 12.88 13.99 7.24
CA GLY A 250 12.89 15.11 8.17
C GLY A 250 12.80 14.66 9.63
N THR A 251 12.01 13.62 9.89
CA THR A 251 11.84 13.06 11.24
C THR A 251 13.05 12.21 11.67
N ALA A 252 13.56 11.37 10.78
CA ALA A 252 14.69 10.50 11.07
C ALA A 252 15.98 11.30 11.30
N ASP A 253 16.25 12.30 10.45
CA ASP A 253 17.50 13.06 10.45
C ASP A 253 17.39 14.38 11.23
N ASN A 254 16.24 14.68 11.80
CA ASN A 254 15.93 15.99 12.40
C ASN A 254 16.27 17.15 11.45
N ASN A 255 15.91 17.00 10.17
CA ASN A 255 16.28 17.87 9.07
C ASN A 255 15.18 18.89 8.72
N PRO A 256 15.36 20.20 9.05
CA PRO A 256 14.36 21.24 8.74
C PRO A 256 14.07 21.42 7.24
N ASP A 257 15.08 21.21 6.38
CA ASP A 257 14.88 21.40 4.94
C ASP A 257 14.10 20.25 4.32
N ALA A 258 14.23 19.03 4.85
CA ALA A 258 13.37 17.91 4.47
C ALA A 258 11.91 18.18 4.87
N TYR A 259 11.65 18.75 6.04
CA TYR A 259 10.29 19.16 6.43
C TYR A 259 9.72 20.22 5.49
N LYS A 260 10.50 21.24 5.09
CA LYS A 260 10.03 22.24 4.11
C LYS A 260 9.65 21.58 2.78
N LYS A 261 10.50 20.68 2.26
CA LYS A 261 10.20 19.92 1.04
C LYS A 261 8.93 19.07 1.21
N ALA A 262 8.73 18.43 2.38
CA ALA A 262 7.51 17.69 2.66
C ALA A 262 6.25 18.59 2.51
N ALA A 263 6.27 19.78 3.09
CA ALA A 263 5.16 20.75 2.97
C ALA A 263 4.97 21.24 1.53
N GLU A 264 6.06 21.52 0.80
CA GLU A 264 5.99 21.96 -0.60
C GLU A 264 5.34 20.88 -1.49
N TYR A 265 5.75 19.61 -1.32
CA TYR A 265 5.17 18.51 -2.07
C TYR A 265 3.74 18.18 -1.63
N ALA A 266 3.42 18.31 -0.35
CA ALA A 266 2.04 18.21 0.13
C ALA A 266 1.14 19.27 -0.52
N ARG A 267 1.60 20.53 -0.61
CA ARG A 267 0.88 21.59 -1.31
C ARG A 267 0.71 21.27 -2.80
N LYS A 268 1.75 20.75 -3.47
CA LYS A 268 1.64 20.32 -4.87
C LYS A 268 0.62 19.20 -5.02
N ALA A 269 0.62 18.20 -4.13
CA ALA A 269 -0.38 17.12 -4.16
C ALA A 269 -1.81 17.67 -4.01
N ILE A 270 -2.05 18.58 -3.05
CA ILE A 270 -3.35 19.22 -2.84
C ILE A 270 -3.81 19.95 -4.12
N THR A 271 -2.95 20.80 -4.67
CA THR A 271 -3.34 21.63 -5.83
C THR A 271 -3.50 20.85 -7.12
N THR A 272 -2.71 19.79 -7.31
CA THR A 272 -2.74 18.95 -8.52
C THR A 272 -3.90 17.97 -8.51
N SER A 273 -4.27 17.44 -7.33
CA SER A 273 -5.34 16.43 -7.22
C SER A 273 -6.74 16.99 -7.47
N GLY A 274 -6.96 18.26 -7.19
CA GLY A 274 -8.31 18.84 -7.13
C GLY A 274 -9.18 18.23 -6.04
N CYS A 275 -8.60 17.43 -5.13
CA CYS A 275 -9.30 16.81 -4.03
C CYS A 275 -9.64 17.82 -2.92
N THR A 276 -10.71 17.54 -2.20
CA THR A 276 -11.18 18.35 -1.07
C THR A 276 -11.41 17.48 0.15
N PRO A 277 -11.09 17.97 1.36
CA PRO A 277 -11.39 17.25 2.59
C PRO A 277 -12.87 16.91 2.72
N LEU A 278 -13.18 15.80 3.37
CA LEU A 278 -14.56 15.42 3.67
C LEU A 278 -15.18 16.43 4.64
N THR A 279 -16.42 16.83 4.35
CA THR A 279 -17.27 17.50 5.32
C THR A 279 -17.70 16.52 6.42
N GLN A 280 -18.13 17.04 7.57
CA GLN A 280 -18.68 16.19 8.63
C GLN A 280 -19.81 15.28 8.12
N ALA A 281 -20.73 15.80 7.32
CA ALA A 281 -21.83 15.03 6.77
C ALA A 281 -21.37 13.88 5.87
N GLN A 282 -20.33 14.08 5.08
CA GLN A 282 -19.73 13.04 4.25
C GLN A 282 -18.94 12.01 5.09
N TRP A 283 -18.26 12.49 6.12
CA TRP A 283 -17.50 11.62 7.04
C TRP A 283 -18.41 10.64 7.79
N GLU A 284 -19.56 11.13 8.24
CA GLU A 284 -20.53 10.40 9.05
C GLU A 284 -21.57 9.65 8.22
N ASP A 285 -21.53 9.74 6.88
CA ASP A 285 -22.48 9.05 6.02
C ASP A 285 -22.30 7.52 6.11
N PRO A 286 -23.34 6.77 6.52
CA PRO A 286 -23.24 5.33 6.73
C PRO A 286 -23.20 4.50 5.44
N THR A 287 -23.38 5.10 4.28
CA THR A 287 -23.49 4.40 3.00
C THR A 287 -22.38 4.75 2.01
N THR A 288 -21.85 5.97 2.08
CA THR A 288 -20.87 6.48 1.11
C THR A 288 -19.59 7.01 1.74
N GLY A 289 -19.54 7.27 3.04
CA GLY A 289 -18.45 7.96 3.75
C GLY A 289 -17.04 7.47 3.35
N PHE A 290 -16.48 6.53 4.07
CA PHE A 290 -15.16 5.94 3.77
C PHE A 290 -15.21 4.71 2.85
N ASN A 291 -16.30 4.46 2.16
CA ASN A 291 -16.52 3.25 1.39
C ASN A 291 -16.29 3.43 -0.12
N SER A 292 -16.22 4.66 -0.58
CA SER A 292 -16.17 4.96 -2.01
C SER A 292 -15.29 6.15 -2.32
N ALA A 293 -14.27 5.93 -3.13
CA ALA A 293 -13.40 6.97 -3.67
C ALA A 293 -14.11 7.85 -4.70
N THR A 294 -15.18 7.35 -5.32
CA THR A 294 -15.93 8.08 -6.33
C THR A 294 -17.08 8.91 -5.75
N ALA A 295 -17.63 8.50 -4.60
CA ALA A 295 -18.71 9.21 -3.92
C ALA A 295 -18.22 10.48 -3.21
N ASN A 296 -16.94 10.56 -2.87
CA ASN A 296 -16.33 11.74 -2.27
C ASN A 296 -15.01 12.08 -2.97
N LYS A 297 -14.57 13.32 -2.86
CA LYS A 297 -13.39 13.82 -3.56
C LYS A 297 -12.18 13.97 -2.63
N SER A 298 -12.06 13.19 -1.58
CA SER A 298 -10.91 13.32 -0.68
C SER A 298 -9.74 12.40 -1.00
N TRP A 299 -9.95 11.40 -1.84
CA TRP A 299 -8.94 10.37 -2.11
C TRP A 299 -8.07 10.72 -3.30
N ILE A 300 -6.79 10.92 -3.04
CA ILE A 300 -5.76 11.09 -4.08
C ILE A 300 -5.42 9.73 -4.69
N TRP A 301 -5.40 8.66 -3.87
CA TRP A 301 -5.15 7.30 -4.29
C TRP A 301 -5.94 6.32 -3.43
N GLY A 302 -6.52 5.32 -4.08
CA GLY A 302 -7.24 4.22 -3.46
C GLY A 302 -7.09 2.93 -4.25
N LEU A 303 -7.63 1.84 -3.71
CA LEU A 303 -7.72 0.55 -4.40
C LEU A 303 -9.18 0.16 -4.54
N PRO A 304 -9.65 -0.20 -5.75
CA PRO A 304 -11.03 -0.63 -5.95
C PRO A 304 -11.21 -2.06 -5.47
N LEU A 305 -12.17 -2.30 -4.60
CA LEU A 305 -12.60 -3.65 -4.23
C LEU A 305 -14.01 -3.90 -4.79
N THR A 306 -14.14 -4.92 -5.61
CA THR A 306 -15.40 -5.25 -6.29
C THR A 306 -16.02 -6.54 -5.72
N SER A 307 -17.27 -6.82 -6.06
CA SER A 307 -17.97 -8.07 -5.68
C SER A 307 -17.22 -9.33 -6.08
N ASP A 308 -16.38 -9.27 -7.11
CA ASP A 308 -15.58 -10.40 -7.59
C ASP A 308 -14.33 -10.65 -6.75
N ASN A 309 -13.86 -9.63 -6.02
CA ASN A 309 -12.64 -9.68 -5.21
C ASN A 309 -12.91 -9.93 -3.72
N VAL A 310 -14.17 -9.99 -3.29
CA VAL A 310 -14.52 -10.12 -1.87
C VAL A 310 -15.02 -11.51 -1.50
N SER A 311 -14.71 -11.90 -0.29
CA SER A 311 -15.29 -13.03 0.41
C SER A 311 -15.87 -12.58 1.74
N ASN A 312 -16.58 -13.45 2.44
CA ASN A 312 -17.10 -13.09 3.76
C ASN A 312 -16.02 -12.98 4.84
N LEU A 313 -14.77 -13.45 4.59
CA LEU A 313 -13.71 -13.51 5.58
C LEU A 313 -12.36 -12.95 5.09
N LEU A 314 -12.11 -12.86 3.78
CA LEU A 314 -10.80 -12.56 3.20
C LEU A 314 -10.80 -11.20 2.48
N ASN A 315 -11.19 -10.15 3.16
CA ASN A 315 -11.12 -8.79 2.67
C ASN A 315 -11.05 -7.78 3.82
N PHE A 316 -10.69 -6.56 3.50
CA PHE A 316 -10.53 -5.49 4.48
C PHE A 316 -11.80 -5.24 5.30
N GLN A 317 -12.95 -5.09 4.65
CA GLN A 317 -14.21 -4.78 5.33
C GLN A 317 -14.62 -5.91 6.30
N ALA A 318 -14.37 -7.17 5.94
CA ALA A 318 -14.63 -8.32 6.81
C ALA A 318 -13.88 -8.28 8.15
N HIS A 319 -12.74 -7.56 8.20
CA HIS A 319 -11.91 -7.47 9.40
C HIS A 319 -12.08 -6.17 10.19
N ILE A 320 -12.61 -5.11 9.58
CA ILE A 320 -12.68 -3.80 10.19
C ILE A 320 -14.11 -3.32 10.47
N GLY A 321 -15.09 -3.82 9.73
CA GLY A 321 -16.50 -3.42 9.88
C GLY A 321 -17.13 -4.01 11.14
N ASN A 322 -17.89 -3.20 11.85
CA ASN A 322 -18.57 -3.61 13.08
C ASN A 322 -20.10 -3.68 12.93
N GLU A 323 -20.64 -3.28 11.78
CA GLU A 323 -22.09 -3.27 11.53
C GLU A 323 -22.57 -4.47 10.70
N GLU A 324 -21.66 -5.22 10.09
CA GLU A 324 -21.95 -6.38 9.26
C GLU A 324 -22.45 -7.57 10.08
N SER A 325 -23.19 -8.47 9.43
CA SER A 325 -23.57 -9.78 9.98
C SER A 325 -22.62 -10.89 9.55
N TRP A 326 -21.51 -10.56 8.90
CA TRP A 326 -20.49 -11.44 8.36
C TRP A 326 -19.09 -10.91 8.70
N GLY A 327 -18.06 -11.72 8.46
CA GLY A 327 -16.66 -11.33 8.71
C GLY A 327 -16.24 -11.39 10.18
N TYR A 328 -15.05 -10.92 10.46
CA TYR A 328 -14.44 -10.92 11.80
C TYR A 328 -14.69 -9.62 12.57
N GLY A 329 -14.87 -8.50 11.90
CA GLY A 329 -14.93 -7.19 12.53
C GLY A 329 -16.03 -7.10 13.59
N HIS A 330 -17.23 -7.59 13.32
CA HIS A 330 -18.33 -7.55 14.27
C HIS A 330 -18.13 -8.46 15.52
N GLN A 331 -17.26 -9.45 15.43
CA GLN A 331 -16.92 -10.36 16.55
C GLN A 331 -15.77 -9.81 17.39
N VAL A 332 -14.74 -9.28 16.70
CA VAL A 332 -13.50 -8.85 17.34
C VAL A 332 -13.61 -7.44 17.89
N GLY A 333 -14.21 -6.51 17.15
CA GLY A 333 -14.35 -5.12 17.55
C GLY A 333 -13.01 -4.37 17.53
N ARG A 334 -12.64 -3.81 16.37
CA ARG A 334 -11.49 -2.90 16.29
C ARG A 334 -11.81 -1.59 16.97
N ALA A 335 -11.02 -1.21 17.96
CA ALA A 335 -11.28 -0.04 18.78
C ALA A 335 -10.07 0.89 18.88
N ILE A 336 -10.31 2.14 19.17
CA ILE A 336 -9.25 3.06 19.56
C ILE A 336 -8.87 2.83 21.03
N ASP A 337 -7.59 3.01 21.34
CA ASP A 337 -7.15 3.08 22.73
C ASP A 337 -7.85 4.22 23.47
N LYS A 338 -8.36 3.93 24.68
CA LYS A 338 -9.10 4.89 25.50
C LYS A 338 -8.32 6.18 25.76
N ALA A 339 -7.01 6.07 26.02
CA ALA A 339 -6.18 7.23 26.31
C ALA A 339 -6.00 8.10 25.06
N LEU A 340 -5.95 7.47 23.87
CA LEU A 340 -5.90 8.19 22.59
C LEU A 340 -7.26 8.86 22.29
N TYR A 341 -8.38 8.13 22.46
CA TYR A 341 -9.73 8.65 22.31
C TYR A 341 -9.97 9.92 23.15
N ASN A 342 -9.56 9.89 24.41
CA ASN A 342 -9.71 11.01 25.34
C ASN A 342 -8.87 12.24 24.99
N LYS A 343 -7.89 12.12 24.07
CA LYS A 343 -7.10 13.25 23.55
C LYS A 343 -7.76 13.96 22.38
N ILE A 344 -8.75 13.35 21.75
CA ILE A 344 -9.46 13.95 20.63
C ILE A 344 -10.43 14.98 21.22
N ASP A 345 -10.35 16.23 20.73
CA ASP A 345 -11.26 17.30 21.14
C ASP A 345 -12.71 16.94 20.79
N ASP A 346 -13.65 17.20 21.70
CA ASP A 346 -15.07 16.91 21.48
C ASP A 346 -15.70 17.70 20.32
N LYS A 347 -15.07 18.81 19.91
CA LYS A 347 -15.47 19.58 18.73
C LYS A 347 -14.94 18.99 17.43
N ASP A 348 -14.02 18.04 17.49
CA ASP A 348 -13.52 17.36 16.31
C ASP A 348 -14.47 16.23 15.92
N PHE A 349 -15.26 16.44 14.88
CA PHE A 349 -16.23 15.44 14.41
C PHE A 349 -15.60 14.10 14.03
N ARG A 350 -14.27 14.05 13.78
CA ARG A 350 -13.56 12.80 13.51
C ARG A 350 -13.55 11.87 14.72
N LYS A 351 -13.77 12.39 15.93
CA LYS A 351 -14.01 11.60 17.14
C LYS A 351 -15.20 10.65 16.98
N HIS A 352 -16.18 11.01 16.16
CA HIS A 352 -17.34 10.20 15.83
C HIS A 352 -16.99 8.96 14.97
N SER A 353 -15.74 8.75 14.57
CA SER A 353 -15.27 7.50 13.98
C SER A 353 -15.26 6.33 14.96
N TRP A 354 -15.39 6.63 16.25
CA TRP A 354 -15.29 5.67 17.34
C TRP A 354 -16.53 5.74 18.21
N LEU A 355 -17.03 4.58 18.62
CA LEU A 355 -18.25 4.51 19.39
C LEU A 355 -18.05 5.02 20.82
N ASP A 356 -18.69 6.14 21.13
CA ASP A 356 -18.69 6.74 22.47
C ASP A 356 -19.28 5.77 23.50
N PRO A 357 -18.65 5.59 24.70
CA PRO A 357 -19.18 4.73 25.75
C PRO A 357 -20.62 5.06 26.20
N ASP A 358 -20.94 6.33 26.26
CA ASP A 358 -22.28 6.82 26.66
C ASP A 358 -23.30 6.81 25.52
N ARG A 359 -22.88 6.50 24.30
CA ARG A 359 -23.72 6.54 23.07
C ARG A 359 -24.38 7.89 22.83
N ASN A 360 -23.72 8.99 23.26
CA ASN A 360 -24.28 10.34 23.24
C ASN A 360 -24.21 11.05 21.90
N PHE A 361 -23.44 10.54 20.95
CA PHE A 361 -23.35 11.16 19.63
C PHE A 361 -24.59 10.82 18.80
N TYR A 362 -25.53 11.70 18.78
CA TYR A 362 -26.80 11.58 18.01
C TYR A 362 -26.60 11.49 16.48
N ALA A 363 -25.38 11.75 16.00
CA ALA A 363 -24.99 11.64 14.59
C ALA A 363 -24.80 10.19 14.14
N TYR A 364 -24.73 9.24 15.05
CA TYR A 364 -24.54 7.84 14.69
C TYR A 364 -25.77 7.27 13.98
N LYS A 365 -25.71 7.34 12.67
CA LYS A 365 -26.67 6.63 11.81
C LYS A 365 -26.09 5.25 11.52
N SER A 366 -26.69 4.22 12.07
CA SER A 366 -26.38 2.85 11.66
C SER A 366 -26.99 2.56 10.29
N CYS A 367 -26.29 1.76 9.50
CA CYS A 367 -26.87 1.17 8.28
C CYS A 367 -27.91 0.07 8.59
N ARG A 368 -28.02 -0.38 9.84
CA ARG A 368 -28.97 -1.40 10.25
C ARG A 368 -30.35 -0.82 10.52
N PRO A 369 -31.45 -1.59 10.27
CA PRO A 369 -32.82 -1.12 10.45
C PRO A 369 -33.16 -0.67 11.86
N ASN A 370 -32.55 -1.29 12.89
CA ASN A 370 -32.78 -0.93 14.30
C ASN A 370 -31.89 0.24 14.77
N GLY A 371 -31.12 0.84 13.84
CA GLY A 371 -30.42 2.10 14.04
C GLY A 371 -29.49 2.12 15.26
N SER A 372 -29.66 3.12 16.10
CA SER A 372 -28.84 3.33 17.30
C SER A 372 -28.94 2.19 18.33
N ALA A 373 -30.03 1.42 18.34
CA ALA A 373 -30.17 0.28 19.25
C ALA A 373 -29.13 -0.82 18.96
N TYR A 374 -28.67 -0.94 17.72
CA TYR A 374 -27.59 -1.86 17.40
C TYR A 374 -26.25 -1.42 18.04
N PHE A 375 -25.96 -0.14 18.04
CA PHE A 375 -24.73 0.37 18.66
C PHE A 375 -24.66 0.10 20.18
N ALA A 376 -25.80 -0.03 20.84
CA ALA A 376 -25.83 -0.42 22.26
C ALA A 376 -25.33 -1.86 22.49
N THR A 377 -25.30 -2.69 21.46
CA THR A 377 -24.78 -4.08 21.54
C THR A 377 -23.29 -4.19 21.30
N LEU A 378 -22.66 -3.15 20.74
CA LEU A 378 -21.25 -3.13 20.44
C LEU A 378 -20.42 -2.70 21.66
N LYS A 379 -19.15 -3.11 21.67
CA LYS A 379 -18.18 -2.66 22.67
C LYS A 379 -17.90 -1.16 22.54
N ASP A 380 -17.43 -0.55 23.62
CA ASP A 380 -17.01 0.84 23.62
C ASP A 380 -15.77 1.05 22.74
N TYR A 381 -15.68 2.23 22.18
CA TYR A 381 -14.56 2.69 21.37
C TYR A 381 -14.34 1.94 20.05
N VAL A 382 -15.23 1.00 19.66
CA VAL A 382 -15.09 0.32 18.37
C VAL A 382 -15.23 1.28 17.21
N ASN A 383 -14.53 0.96 16.12
CA ASN A 383 -14.57 1.70 14.89
C ASN A 383 -15.95 1.63 14.21
N ILE A 384 -16.49 2.77 13.85
CA ILE A 384 -17.69 2.94 13.01
C ILE A 384 -17.44 3.82 11.79
N LYS A 385 -16.16 4.07 11.46
CA LYS A 385 -15.72 4.83 10.30
C LYS A 385 -15.86 4.03 9.00
N PHE A 386 -15.42 2.77 9.02
CA PHE A 386 -15.51 1.87 7.89
C PHE A 386 -16.78 1.05 7.98
N ARG A 387 -17.63 1.18 6.98
CA ARG A 387 -18.99 0.62 6.96
C ARG A 387 -19.21 -0.19 5.69
N PRO A 388 -20.21 -1.11 5.67
CA PRO A 388 -20.48 -1.89 4.48
C PRO A 388 -20.90 -0.98 3.33
N ALA A 389 -20.42 -1.28 2.12
CA ALA A 389 -20.79 -0.54 0.93
C ALA A 389 -22.34 -0.52 0.76
N GLN A 390 -22.86 0.63 0.34
CA GLN A 390 -24.29 0.86 0.16
C GLN A 390 -25.14 0.59 1.43
N GLY A 391 -24.50 0.55 2.62
CA GLY A 391 -25.18 0.16 3.86
C GLY A 391 -25.63 -1.31 3.90
N ASN A 392 -25.15 -2.16 3.00
CA ASN A 392 -25.54 -3.56 2.94
C ASN A 392 -24.78 -4.40 3.99
N TYR A 393 -25.38 -4.55 5.15
CA TYR A 393 -24.80 -5.28 6.28
C TYR A 393 -25.04 -6.81 6.23
N THR A 394 -25.79 -7.32 5.27
CA THR A 394 -26.18 -8.74 5.19
C THR A 394 -25.47 -9.53 4.10
N ASP A 395 -25.25 -8.93 2.95
CA ASP A 395 -24.58 -9.56 1.81
C ASP A 395 -23.14 -9.08 1.69
N PHE A 396 -22.18 -9.96 1.97
CA PHE A 396 -20.77 -9.64 1.89
C PHE A 396 -20.30 -9.28 0.48
N LYS A 397 -20.93 -9.78 -0.57
CA LYS A 397 -20.56 -9.45 -1.95
C LYS A 397 -20.85 -7.99 -2.30
N VAL A 398 -21.88 -7.44 -1.70
CA VAL A 398 -22.22 -6.02 -1.84
C VAL A 398 -21.51 -5.20 -0.76
N GLY A 399 -21.73 -5.52 0.50
CA GLY A 399 -21.22 -4.74 1.62
C GLY A 399 -19.69 -4.78 1.79
N GLY A 400 -19.05 -5.86 1.34
CA GLY A 400 -17.59 -5.98 1.37
C GLY A 400 -16.89 -5.32 0.18
N ALA A 401 -17.62 -4.95 -0.86
CA ALA A 401 -17.07 -4.27 -2.04
C ALA A 401 -16.88 -2.77 -1.76
N THR A 402 -15.95 -2.46 -0.86
CA THR A 402 -15.59 -1.10 -0.47
C THR A 402 -14.23 -0.73 -1.03
N ASP A 403 -14.07 0.51 -1.48
CA ASP A 403 -12.78 1.02 -1.87
C ASP A 403 -11.87 1.18 -0.64
N ILE A 404 -10.57 1.02 -0.84
CA ILE A 404 -9.57 1.09 0.22
C ILE A 404 -8.75 2.37 0.08
N PRO A 405 -8.79 3.29 1.06
CA PRO A 405 -8.02 4.53 1.01
C PRO A 405 -6.52 4.27 1.22
N CYS A 406 -5.70 4.64 0.23
CA CYS A 406 -4.24 4.59 0.32
C CYS A 406 -3.62 5.97 0.56
N MET A 407 -4.25 7.04 0.03
CA MET A 407 -3.82 8.41 0.24
C MET A 407 -5.01 9.36 0.13
N ARG A 408 -5.20 10.20 1.13
CA ARG A 408 -6.25 11.21 1.16
C ARG A 408 -5.67 12.61 1.25
N VAL A 409 -6.41 13.59 0.72
CA VAL A 409 -5.95 14.98 0.73
C VAL A 409 -5.80 15.55 2.14
N GLU A 410 -6.59 15.09 3.10
CA GLU A 410 -6.47 15.50 4.50
C GLU A 410 -5.09 15.21 5.09
N GLU A 411 -4.47 14.09 4.69
CA GLU A 411 -3.09 13.77 5.08
C GLU A 411 -2.12 14.85 4.59
N MET A 412 -2.29 15.31 3.36
CA MET A 412 -1.45 16.36 2.78
C MET A 412 -1.58 17.69 3.54
N TYR A 413 -2.78 18.07 3.94
CA TYR A 413 -2.99 19.23 4.83
C TYR A 413 -2.34 19.05 6.19
N LEU A 414 -2.34 17.83 6.76
CA LEU A 414 -1.68 17.54 8.03
C LEU A 414 -0.16 17.59 7.90
N ILE A 415 0.41 17.11 6.81
CA ILE A 415 1.86 17.22 6.53
C ILE A 415 2.26 18.69 6.42
N GLU A 416 1.49 19.49 5.71
CA GLU A 416 1.74 20.93 5.59
C GLU A 416 1.63 21.66 6.94
N ALA A 417 0.59 21.35 7.74
CA ALA A 417 0.38 21.92 9.06
C ALA A 417 1.48 21.54 10.06
N ALA A 418 2.03 20.33 9.98
CA ALA A 418 3.13 19.90 10.82
C ALA A 418 4.38 20.78 10.66
N MET A 419 4.55 21.38 9.50
CA MET A 419 5.60 22.37 9.24
C MET A 419 5.31 23.74 9.83
N ALA A 420 4.06 24.19 9.78
CA ALA A 420 3.67 25.49 10.31
C ALA A 420 3.80 25.57 11.85
N ILE A 421 3.64 24.42 12.53
CA ILE A 421 3.77 24.33 14.01
C ILE A 421 5.25 24.27 14.44
N GLY A 422 6.15 24.11 13.52
CA GLY A 422 7.58 24.23 13.75
C GLY A 422 8.34 22.91 13.70
N SER A 423 9.48 23.00 13.08
CA SER A 423 10.66 22.16 13.25
C SER A 423 10.84 21.82 14.74
N PRO A 424 11.44 20.65 15.08
CA PRO A 424 11.75 20.26 16.47
C PRO A 424 12.44 21.33 17.32
N ALA A 425 13.03 22.34 16.68
CA ALA A 425 13.64 23.48 17.36
C ALA A 425 12.65 24.45 18.03
N SER A 426 11.36 24.47 17.64
CA SER A 426 10.37 25.38 18.22
C SER A 426 9.60 24.81 19.42
N THR A 427 9.81 23.55 19.77
CA THR A 427 9.17 22.89 20.94
C THR A 427 10.05 22.88 22.19
N ARG A 428 11.12 23.65 22.23
CA ARG A 428 11.87 23.96 23.47
C ARG A 428 11.39 25.25 24.12
N VAL A 429 10.11 25.31 24.44
CA VAL A 429 9.64 26.22 25.47
C VAL A 429 8.99 25.32 26.51
N ASP A 430 9.60 25.37 27.71
CA ASP A 430 9.12 24.77 28.96
C ASP A 430 9.12 23.24 29.14
N GLY A 431 10.26 22.58 29.09
CA GLY A 431 10.53 21.40 29.92
C GLY A 431 9.59 20.18 29.85
N THR A 432 8.53 20.21 29.05
CA THR A 432 7.61 19.10 28.85
C THR A 432 7.75 18.52 27.46
N THR A 433 8.46 17.40 27.36
CA THR A 433 8.55 16.58 26.18
C THR A 433 7.14 16.10 25.77
N ARG A 434 6.47 16.80 24.87
CA ARG A 434 5.31 16.24 24.16
C ARG A 434 5.81 15.13 23.24
N LYS A 435 5.64 13.89 23.67
CA LYS A 435 5.77 12.74 22.79
C LYS A 435 4.81 12.92 21.62
N ARG A 436 5.34 13.09 20.41
CA ARG A 436 4.53 13.13 19.20
C ARG A 436 3.88 11.75 19.00
N SER A 437 2.56 11.72 19.01
CA SER A 437 1.81 10.59 18.46
C SER A 437 2.06 10.55 16.96
N ARG A 438 2.53 9.42 16.44
CA ARG A 438 2.56 9.15 15.01
C ARG A 438 1.12 9.07 14.53
N TRP A 439 0.80 9.84 13.54
CA TRP A 439 -0.49 9.79 12.86
C TRP A 439 -0.35 8.89 11.64
N ALA A 440 -1.08 7.80 11.62
CA ALA A 440 -1.37 7.03 10.41
C ALA A 440 -2.71 7.49 9.82
#